data_5d4df2acb9870f2c267f316d6eb2d854
#
_entry.id   5d4df2acb9870f2c267f316d6eb2d854
#
_cell.length_a   1.000
_cell.length_b   1.000
_cell.length_c   1.000
_cell.angle_alpha   90.00
_cell.angle_beta   90.00
_cell.angle_gamma   90.00
#
_symmetry.space_group_name_H-M   'P 1'
#
loop_
_entity.id
_entity.type
_entity.pdbx_description
1 polymer ?
#
loop_
_entity_poly.entity_id
_entity_poly.type
_entity_poly.pdbx_seq_one_letter_code
_entity_poly.pdbx_strand_id
1 'polypeptide(L)'
;STAPPATSAMTSTRKIAFYHTQLLEPFVARTVDFYTKESSAFLVSNSVVDYLRLVDRRLEEETVLASAQLQSTSVDKVVKECERVLISSVIETLKAEFKRMLQSEREDDMRFFFRILRRVQDGLKESAATLGEKLESEGKAHIQSQASKMNDRSSLQASPDFVNQMITLYHKY
;
A
#
# COMPACT_ATOMS: atom_id res chain seq x y z
N SER A 1 38.80 41.62 2.70
CA SER A 1 37.67 40.76 3.10
C SER A 1 36.40 41.35 2.52
N THR A 2 35.99 40.88 1.37
CA THR A 2 34.78 41.36 0.66
C THR A 2 33.72 40.27 0.78
N ALA A 3 32.62 40.56 1.50
CA ALA A 3 31.46 39.69 1.57
C ALA A 3 30.77 39.63 0.21
N PRO A 4 30.23 38.45 -0.22
CA PRO A 4 29.52 38.33 -1.47
C PRO A 4 28.21 39.12 -1.43
N PRO A 5 27.76 39.71 -2.56
CA PRO A 5 26.63 40.60 -2.60
C PRO A 5 25.31 39.86 -2.27
N ALA A 6 24.53 40.40 -1.38
CA ALA A 6 23.19 39.94 -0.96
C ALA A 6 22.18 39.78 -2.12
N THR A 7 22.47 40.32 -3.27
CA THR A 7 21.66 40.30 -4.49
C THR A 7 21.50 38.91 -5.10
N SER A 8 22.50 38.02 -4.97
CA SER A 8 22.47 36.67 -5.56
C SER A 8 21.52 35.72 -4.83
N ALA A 9 21.46 35.78 -3.50
CA ALA A 9 20.58 34.96 -2.68
C ALA A 9 19.10 35.34 -2.89
N MET A 10 18.78 36.61 -2.96
CA MET A 10 17.41 37.10 -3.23
C MET A 10 16.92 36.69 -4.63
N THR A 11 17.81 36.65 -5.62
CA THR A 11 17.45 36.21 -6.98
C THR A 11 17.16 34.70 -7.04
N SER A 12 17.92 33.90 -6.30
CA SER A 12 17.72 32.45 -6.19
C SER A 12 16.39 32.11 -5.51
N THR A 13 16.10 32.75 -4.37
CA THR A 13 14.83 32.57 -3.63
C THR A 13 13.62 32.95 -4.49
N ARG A 14 13.72 34.02 -5.29
CA ARG A 14 12.65 34.46 -6.19
C ARG A 14 12.42 33.48 -7.33
N LYS A 15 13.47 32.86 -7.89
CA LYS A 15 13.37 31.82 -8.91
C LYS A 15 12.73 30.55 -8.38
N ILE A 16 13.09 30.13 -7.17
CA ILE A 16 12.51 28.97 -6.50
C ILE A 16 11.02 29.21 -6.21
N ALA A 17 10.65 30.37 -5.69
CA ALA A 17 9.26 30.71 -5.44
C ALA A 17 8.44 30.71 -6.74
N PHE A 18 8.98 31.29 -7.81
CA PHE A 18 8.34 31.27 -9.12
C PHE A 18 8.14 29.86 -9.65
N TYR A 19 9.16 28.98 -9.56
CA TYR A 19 9.04 27.58 -9.94
C TYR A 19 7.93 26.87 -9.17
N HIS A 20 7.87 27.06 -7.86
CA HIS A 20 6.84 26.44 -7.02
C HIS A 20 5.43 26.89 -7.41
N THR A 21 5.21 28.22 -7.50
CA THR A 21 3.86 28.77 -7.75
C THR A 21 3.39 28.64 -9.17
N GLN A 22 4.27 28.74 -10.17
CA GLN A 22 3.88 28.78 -11.57
C GLN A 22 3.97 27.41 -12.27
N LEU A 23 4.75 26.48 -11.73
CA LEU A 23 4.93 25.17 -12.35
C LEU A 23 4.49 24.03 -11.42
N LEU A 24 5.12 23.89 -10.24
CA LEU A 24 4.94 22.73 -9.40
C LEU A 24 3.51 22.61 -8.81
N GLU A 25 2.99 23.67 -8.23
CA GLU A 25 1.64 23.67 -7.64
C GLU A 25 0.54 23.41 -8.67
N PRO A 26 0.52 24.09 -9.84
CA PRO A 26 -0.45 23.77 -10.88
C PRO A 26 -0.30 22.36 -11.44
N PHE A 27 0.93 21.86 -11.57
CA PHE A 27 1.19 20.50 -12.01
C PHE A 27 0.58 19.49 -11.01
N VAL A 28 0.91 19.60 -9.73
CA VAL A 28 0.36 18.75 -8.65
C VAL A 28 -1.17 18.81 -8.62
N ALA A 29 -1.75 20.00 -8.69
CA ALA A 29 -3.20 20.18 -8.65
C ALA A 29 -3.90 19.47 -9.82
N ARG A 30 -3.36 19.54 -11.03
CA ARG A 30 -3.90 18.85 -12.22
C ARG A 30 -3.74 17.35 -12.11
N THR A 31 -2.60 16.87 -11.64
CA THR A 31 -2.32 15.43 -11.40
C THR A 31 -3.30 14.87 -10.38
N VAL A 32 -3.52 15.56 -9.28
CA VAL A 32 -4.51 15.19 -8.24
C VAL A 32 -5.93 15.12 -8.81
N ASP A 33 -6.38 16.13 -9.55
CA ASP A 33 -7.71 16.16 -10.17
C ASP A 33 -7.90 15.01 -11.17
N PHE A 34 -6.88 14.77 -12.01
CA PHE A 34 -6.88 13.69 -12.98
C PHE A 34 -7.03 12.32 -12.30
N TYR A 35 -6.17 11.99 -11.34
CA TYR A 35 -6.20 10.70 -10.66
C TYR A 35 -7.41 10.52 -9.76
N THR A 36 -7.96 11.57 -9.18
CA THR A 36 -9.23 11.50 -8.44
C THR A 36 -10.38 11.04 -9.34
N LYS A 37 -10.48 11.61 -10.54
CA LYS A 37 -11.51 11.25 -11.52
C LYS A 37 -11.28 9.85 -12.08
N GLU A 38 -10.04 9.50 -12.44
CA GLU A 38 -9.69 8.18 -12.97
C GLU A 38 -9.99 7.08 -11.93
N SER A 39 -9.59 7.27 -10.68
CA SER A 39 -9.82 6.31 -9.58
C SER A 39 -11.31 6.05 -9.38
N SER A 40 -12.09 7.12 -9.28
CA SER A 40 -13.53 7.02 -9.06
C SER A 40 -14.23 6.31 -10.22
N ALA A 41 -13.90 6.68 -11.46
CA ALA A 41 -14.48 6.06 -12.65
C ALA A 41 -14.07 4.59 -12.79
N PHE A 42 -12.81 4.25 -12.50
CA PHE A 42 -12.32 2.89 -12.63
C PHE A 42 -12.95 1.94 -11.62
N LEU A 43 -13.06 2.34 -10.36
CA LEU A 43 -13.65 1.52 -9.28
C LEU A 43 -15.14 1.24 -9.45
N VAL A 44 -15.87 2.02 -10.26
CA VAL A 44 -17.28 1.74 -10.58
C VAL A 44 -17.43 0.51 -11.46
N SER A 45 -16.48 0.26 -12.36
CA SER A 45 -16.64 -0.74 -13.43
C SER A 45 -15.66 -1.91 -13.35
N ASN A 46 -14.67 -1.85 -12.47
CA ASN A 46 -13.58 -2.82 -12.40
C ASN A 46 -13.39 -3.37 -10.99
N SER A 47 -12.69 -4.51 -10.89
CA SER A 47 -12.32 -5.10 -9.61
C SER A 47 -11.26 -4.27 -8.89
N VAL A 48 -11.24 -4.39 -7.55
CA VAL A 48 -10.19 -3.73 -6.73
C VAL A 48 -8.79 -4.26 -7.08
N VAL A 49 -8.66 -5.52 -7.47
CA VAL A 49 -7.38 -6.09 -7.89
C VAL A 49 -6.89 -5.44 -9.18
N ASP A 50 -7.77 -5.24 -10.15
CA ASP A 50 -7.42 -4.54 -11.39
C ASP A 50 -7.11 -3.07 -11.12
N TYR A 51 -7.82 -2.46 -10.16
CA TYR A 51 -7.51 -1.11 -9.69
C TYR A 51 -6.09 -1.03 -9.09
N LEU A 52 -5.69 -1.98 -8.24
CA LEU A 52 -4.34 -2.01 -7.70
C LEU A 52 -3.26 -2.13 -8.79
N ARG A 53 -3.54 -2.91 -9.85
CA ARG A 53 -2.65 -3.00 -11.03
C ARG A 53 -2.57 -1.67 -11.78
N LEU A 54 -3.70 -0.97 -11.90
CA LEU A 54 -3.72 0.40 -12.45
C LEU A 54 -2.86 1.32 -11.60
N VAL A 55 -3.02 1.31 -10.28
CA VAL A 55 -2.26 2.16 -9.34
C VAL A 55 -0.76 1.93 -9.47
N ASP A 56 -0.30 0.68 -9.49
CA ASP A 56 1.12 0.34 -9.63
C ASP A 56 1.70 0.95 -10.91
N ARG A 57 1.02 0.76 -12.03
CA ARG A 57 1.42 1.31 -13.33
C ARG A 57 1.42 2.83 -13.34
N ARG A 58 0.40 3.47 -12.79
CA ARG A 58 0.28 4.95 -12.76
C ARG A 58 1.37 5.58 -11.89
N LEU A 59 1.69 4.99 -10.75
CA LEU A 59 2.78 5.48 -9.90
C LEU A 59 4.14 5.36 -10.58
N GLU A 60 4.36 4.31 -11.35
CA GLU A 60 5.58 4.16 -12.15
C GLU A 60 5.65 5.19 -13.29
N GLU A 61 4.59 5.32 -14.08
CA GLU A 61 4.48 6.32 -15.17
C GLU A 61 4.70 7.74 -14.64
N GLU A 62 4.08 8.11 -13.52
CA GLU A 62 4.19 9.45 -12.95
C GLU A 62 5.58 9.71 -12.36
N THR A 63 6.21 8.70 -11.78
CA THR A 63 7.60 8.82 -11.28
C THR A 63 8.55 9.13 -12.44
N VAL A 64 8.40 8.44 -13.57
CA VAL A 64 9.21 8.69 -14.78
C VAL A 64 8.93 10.08 -15.33
N LEU A 65 7.67 10.46 -15.45
CA LEU A 65 7.26 11.75 -15.99
C LEU A 65 7.77 12.91 -15.11
N ALA A 66 7.56 12.82 -13.81
CA ALA A 66 8.02 13.83 -12.85
C ALA A 66 9.55 13.96 -12.87
N SER A 67 10.27 12.83 -12.94
CA SER A 67 11.73 12.82 -13.01
C SER A 67 12.29 13.47 -14.29
N ALA A 68 11.55 13.38 -15.39
CA ALA A 68 11.94 13.98 -16.67
C ALA A 68 11.63 15.47 -16.76
N GLN A 69 10.61 15.96 -16.05
CA GLN A 69 10.08 17.32 -16.24
C GLN A 69 10.31 18.27 -15.06
N LEU A 70 10.53 17.73 -13.85
CA LEU A 70 10.63 18.52 -12.64
C LEU A 70 12.04 18.49 -12.04
N GLN A 71 12.31 19.42 -11.14
CA GLN A 71 13.52 19.36 -10.32
C GLN A 71 13.47 18.11 -9.42
N SER A 72 14.61 17.43 -9.25
CA SER A 72 14.72 16.20 -8.48
C SER A 72 14.13 16.30 -7.06
N THR A 73 14.28 17.46 -6.41
CA THR A 73 13.71 17.76 -5.08
C THR A 73 12.18 17.82 -5.04
N SER A 74 11.53 17.91 -6.19
CA SER A 74 10.06 18.00 -6.32
C SER A 74 9.40 16.69 -6.71
N VAL A 75 10.17 15.71 -7.19
CA VAL A 75 9.66 14.40 -7.64
C VAL A 75 8.95 13.67 -6.50
N ASP A 76 9.59 13.58 -5.34
CA ASP A 76 9.02 12.92 -4.16
C ASP A 76 7.70 13.55 -3.71
N LYS A 77 7.56 14.87 -3.83
CA LYS A 77 6.31 15.57 -3.50
C LYS A 77 5.18 15.14 -4.44
N VAL A 78 5.44 15.06 -5.73
CA VAL A 78 4.45 14.63 -6.73
C VAL A 78 4.05 13.19 -6.50
N VAL A 79 5.02 12.29 -6.34
CA VAL A 79 4.76 10.86 -6.11
C VAL A 79 3.94 10.65 -4.84
N LYS A 80 4.26 11.32 -3.74
CA LYS A 80 3.47 11.25 -2.49
C LYS A 80 2.04 11.74 -2.65
N GLU A 81 1.81 12.78 -3.42
CA GLU A 81 0.45 13.24 -3.71
C GLU A 81 -0.33 12.24 -4.58
N CYS A 82 0.33 11.59 -5.55
CA CYS A 82 -0.26 10.49 -6.31
C CYS A 82 -0.60 9.31 -5.41
N GLU A 83 0.30 8.89 -4.52
CA GLU A 83 0.04 7.82 -3.54
C GLU A 83 -1.14 8.18 -2.62
N ARG A 84 -1.22 9.43 -2.17
CA ARG A 84 -2.35 9.91 -1.36
C ARG A 84 -3.68 9.79 -2.10
N VAL A 85 -3.72 10.20 -3.37
CA VAL A 85 -4.95 10.18 -4.18
C VAL A 85 -5.32 8.77 -4.61
N LEU A 86 -4.34 7.99 -5.08
CA LEU A 86 -4.59 6.66 -5.65
C LEU A 86 -4.77 5.58 -4.58
N ILE A 87 -4.22 5.75 -3.37
CA ILE A 87 -4.26 4.74 -2.32
C ILE A 87 -5.02 5.24 -1.10
N SER A 88 -4.57 6.34 -0.47
CA SER A 88 -5.16 6.77 0.81
C SER A 88 -6.61 7.21 0.70
N SER A 89 -7.01 7.85 -0.40
CA SER A 89 -8.39 8.32 -0.58
C SER A 89 -9.42 7.17 -0.74
N VAL A 90 -8.98 6.00 -1.16
CA VAL A 90 -9.82 4.81 -1.39
C VAL A 90 -9.53 3.69 -0.41
N ILE A 91 -8.79 3.97 0.66
CA ILE A 91 -8.27 2.98 1.61
C ILE A 91 -9.36 2.07 2.19
N GLU A 92 -10.54 2.60 2.49
CA GLU A 92 -11.64 1.82 3.05
C GLU A 92 -12.18 0.77 2.06
N THR A 93 -12.26 1.13 0.78
CA THR A 93 -12.63 0.19 -0.28
C THR A 93 -11.58 -0.92 -0.41
N LEU A 94 -10.31 -0.55 -0.33
CA LEU A 94 -9.20 -1.52 -0.37
C LEU A 94 -9.23 -2.48 0.81
N LYS A 95 -9.47 -1.99 2.02
CA LYS A 95 -9.58 -2.80 3.25
C LYS A 95 -10.76 -3.77 3.19
N ALA A 96 -11.91 -3.33 2.67
CA ALA A 96 -13.07 -4.20 2.50
C ALA A 96 -12.78 -5.37 1.56
N GLU A 97 -12.07 -5.12 0.46
CA GLU A 97 -11.67 -6.17 -0.47
C GLU A 97 -10.58 -7.09 0.12
N PHE A 98 -9.66 -6.56 0.92
CA PHE A 98 -8.66 -7.39 1.61
C PHE A 98 -9.32 -8.47 2.48
N LYS A 99 -10.39 -8.12 3.22
CA LYS A 99 -11.16 -9.10 3.99
C LYS A 99 -11.75 -10.22 3.12
N ARG A 100 -12.21 -9.88 1.91
CA ARG A 100 -12.72 -10.88 0.95
C ARG A 100 -11.59 -11.75 0.38
N MET A 101 -10.45 -11.17 0.02
CA MET A 101 -9.27 -11.91 -0.44
C MET A 101 -8.80 -12.90 0.61
N LEU A 102 -8.81 -12.47 1.89
CA LEU A 102 -8.41 -13.28 3.02
C LEU A 102 -9.35 -14.48 3.24
N GLN A 103 -10.66 -14.31 3.02
CA GLN A 103 -11.66 -15.37 3.11
C GLN A 103 -11.56 -16.38 1.95
N SER A 104 -11.22 -15.90 0.76
CA SER A 104 -11.10 -16.72 -0.47
C SER A 104 -9.69 -17.22 -0.72
N GLU A 105 -8.76 -17.02 0.21
CA GLU A 105 -7.36 -17.51 0.17
C GLU A 105 -6.59 -17.12 -1.11
N ARG A 106 -6.80 -15.91 -1.61
CA ARG A 106 -6.18 -15.38 -2.82
C ARG A 106 -4.79 -14.82 -2.52
N GLU A 107 -3.81 -15.70 -2.33
CA GLU A 107 -2.47 -15.34 -1.85
C GLU A 107 -1.73 -14.35 -2.75
N ASP A 108 -1.74 -14.55 -4.07
CA ASP A 108 -1.04 -13.66 -5.00
C ASP A 108 -1.63 -12.24 -5.00
N ASP A 109 -2.95 -12.12 -4.91
CA ASP A 109 -3.61 -10.83 -4.82
C ASP A 109 -3.32 -10.15 -3.47
N MET A 110 -3.23 -10.91 -2.38
CA MET A 110 -2.83 -10.38 -1.06
C MET A 110 -1.38 -9.87 -1.08
N ARG A 111 -0.44 -10.61 -1.68
CA ARG A 111 0.96 -10.16 -1.83
C ARG A 111 1.05 -8.86 -2.61
N PHE A 112 0.27 -8.75 -3.69
CA PHE A 112 0.21 -7.55 -4.49
C PHE A 112 -0.42 -6.38 -3.71
N PHE A 113 -1.51 -6.63 -2.98
CA PHE A 113 -2.15 -5.68 -2.10
C PHE A 113 -1.17 -5.10 -1.06
N PHE A 114 -0.43 -5.95 -0.36
CA PHE A 114 0.58 -5.51 0.61
C PHE A 114 1.68 -4.66 -0.04
N ARG A 115 2.11 -5.02 -1.26
CA ARG A 115 3.12 -4.27 -2.00
C ARG A 115 2.67 -2.82 -2.27
N ILE A 116 1.41 -2.62 -2.58
CA ILE A 116 0.87 -1.29 -2.86
C ILE A 116 0.62 -0.51 -1.55
N LEU A 117 -0.01 -1.12 -0.56
CA LEU A 117 -0.37 -0.40 0.68
C LEU A 117 0.82 0.01 1.54
N ARG A 118 1.95 -0.69 1.46
CA ARG A 118 3.17 -0.29 2.18
C ARG A 118 3.75 1.06 1.72
N ARG A 119 3.30 1.60 0.58
CA ARG A 119 3.73 2.89 0.05
C ARG A 119 3.16 4.07 0.85
N VAL A 120 2.03 3.86 1.53
CA VAL A 120 1.39 4.91 2.33
C VAL A 120 1.55 4.65 3.81
N GLN A 121 1.65 5.73 4.58
CA GLN A 121 1.79 5.64 6.03
C GLN A 121 0.55 4.95 6.63
N ASP A 122 0.79 4.02 7.56
CA ASP A 122 -0.26 3.22 8.24
C ASP A 122 -1.16 2.39 7.30
N GLY A 123 -0.86 2.32 5.99
CA GLY A 123 -1.68 1.60 5.01
C GLY A 123 -1.86 0.11 5.33
N LEU A 124 -0.86 -0.52 5.95
CA LEU A 124 -0.91 -1.94 6.32
C LEU A 124 -1.47 -2.22 7.72
N LYS A 125 -1.59 -1.22 8.59
CA LYS A 125 -1.87 -1.41 10.02
C LYS A 125 -3.12 -2.25 10.29
N GLU A 126 -4.24 -1.87 9.70
CA GLU A 126 -5.50 -2.60 9.91
C GLU A 126 -5.53 -3.94 9.16
N SER A 127 -4.92 -4.01 7.99
CA SER A 127 -4.82 -5.27 7.23
C SER A 127 -3.96 -6.29 7.96
N ALA A 128 -2.87 -5.87 8.60
CA ALA A 128 -2.04 -6.71 9.43
C ALA A 128 -2.78 -7.18 10.70
N ALA A 129 -3.56 -6.31 11.33
CA ALA A 129 -4.41 -6.69 12.47
C ALA A 129 -5.46 -7.75 12.06
N THR A 130 -6.17 -7.52 10.95
CA THR A 130 -7.17 -8.47 10.42
C THR A 130 -6.55 -9.83 10.08
N LEU A 131 -5.34 -9.84 9.49
CA LEU A 131 -4.60 -11.08 9.22
C LEU A 131 -4.22 -11.78 10.52
N GLY A 132 -3.74 -11.03 11.52
CA GLY A 132 -3.40 -11.58 12.84
C GLY A 132 -4.60 -12.24 13.53
N GLU A 133 -5.77 -11.59 13.52
CA GLU A 133 -7.01 -12.15 14.05
C GLU A 133 -7.40 -13.47 13.36
N LYS A 134 -7.27 -13.54 12.04
CA LYS A 134 -7.54 -14.76 11.28
C LYS A 134 -6.58 -15.88 11.65
N LEU A 135 -5.28 -15.59 11.67
CA LEU A 135 -4.25 -16.58 12.06
C LEU A 135 -4.47 -17.12 13.48
N GLU A 136 -4.82 -16.24 14.42
CA GLU A 136 -5.12 -16.63 15.79
C GLU A 136 -6.36 -17.52 15.86
N SER A 137 -7.42 -17.18 15.13
CA SER A 137 -8.65 -17.96 15.06
C SER A 137 -8.42 -19.34 14.44
N GLU A 138 -7.72 -19.41 13.32
CA GLU A 138 -7.38 -20.68 12.65
C GLU A 138 -6.45 -21.54 13.52
N GLY A 139 -5.45 -20.93 14.15
CA GLY A 139 -4.56 -21.61 15.09
C GLY A 139 -5.30 -22.22 16.28
N LYS A 140 -6.21 -21.46 16.90
CA LYS A 140 -7.06 -21.96 17.98
C LYS A 140 -7.95 -23.12 17.53
N ALA A 141 -8.57 -23.02 16.35
CA ALA A 141 -9.40 -24.07 15.79
C ALA A 141 -8.59 -25.35 15.53
N HIS A 142 -7.37 -25.23 15.01
CA HIS A 142 -6.46 -26.37 14.82
C HIS A 142 -6.09 -27.04 16.16
N ILE A 143 -5.73 -26.25 17.17
CA ILE A 143 -5.38 -26.77 18.51
C ILE A 143 -6.59 -27.51 19.12
N GLN A 144 -7.78 -26.93 19.07
CA GLN A 144 -9.00 -27.55 19.60
C GLN A 144 -9.36 -28.83 18.87
N SER A 145 -9.24 -28.87 17.55
CA SER A 145 -9.47 -30.07 16.74
C SER A 145 -8.52 -31.20 17.14
N GLN A 146 -7.26 -30.89 17.38
CA GLN A 146 -6.26 -31.86 17.79
C GLN A 146 -6.48 -32.33 19.25
N ALA A 147 -6.80 -31.42 20.16
CA ALA A 147 -7.12 -31.76 21.54
C ALA A 147 -8.32 -32.72 21.64
N SER A 148 -9.34 -32.51 20.80
CA SER A 148 -10.50 -33.42 20.71
C SER A 148 -10.11 -34.82 20.22
N LYS A 149 -9.19 -34.91 19.24
CA LYS A 149 -8.68 -36.18 18.72
C LYS A 149 -7.77 -36.91 19.72
N MET A 150 -7.06 -36.16 20.55
CA MET A 150 -6.18 -36.74 21.61
C MET A 150 -6.93 -37.28 22.79
N ASN A 151 -8.11 -36.75 23.14
CA ASN A 151 -8.97 -37.30 24.20
C ASN A 151 -9.51 -38.71 23.84
N ASP A 152 -9.57 -39.06 22.56
CA ASP A 152 -10.01 -40.38 22.10
C ASP A 152 -8.87 -41.41 21.99
N ARG A 153 -7.61 -41.01 22.15
CA ARG A 153 -6.44 -41.90 22.08
C ARG A 153 -5.42 -41.47 23.14
N SER A 154 -5.19 -42.32 24.10
CA SER A 154 -4.16 -42.17 25.13
C SER A 154 -2.73 -42.21 24.56
N SER A 155 -2.30 -41.19 23.87
CA SER A 155 -0.89 -40.99 23.51
C SER A 155 -0.51 -39.51 23.53
N LEU A 156 0.27 -39.15 24.53
CA LEU A 156 0.86 -37.84 24.81
C LEU A 156 2.03 -37.48 23.87
N GLN A 157 2.00 -37.87 22.60
CA GLN A 157 2.98 -37.41 21.61
C GLN A 157 2.33 -36.44 20.64
N ALA A 158 2.81 -35.22 20.62
CA ALA A 158 2.45 -34.25 19.56
C ALA A 158 2.68 -34.91 18.20
N SER A 159 1.58 -35.17 17.46
CA SER A 159 1.65 -35.80 16.16
C SER A 159 2.55 -34.94 15.25
N PRO A 160 3.51 -35.53 14.50
CA PRO A 160 4.28 -34.82 13.49
C PRO A 160 3.37 -34.06 12.51
N ASP A 161 2.17 -34.57 12.25
CA ASP A 161 1.17 -33.91 11.40
C ASP A 161 0.67 -32.58 11.98
N PHE A 162 0.54 -32.46 13.30
CA PHE A 162 0.17 -31.17 13.92
C PHE A 162 1.24 -30.11 13.72
N VAL A 163 2.50 -30.48 13.92
CA VAL A 163 3.64 -29.55 13.70
C VAL A 163 3.71 -29.13 12.24
N ASN A 164 3.54 -30.06 11.31
CA ASN A 164 3.55 -29.78 9.88
C ASN A 164 2.37 -28.88 9.47
N GLN A 165 1.19 -29.08 10.04
CA GLN A 165 0.02 -28.23 9.78
C GLN A 165 0.25 -26.81 10.30
N MET A 166 0.85 -26.63 11.48
CA MET A 166 1.18 -25.31 12.02
C MET A 166 2.27 -24.61 11.19
N ILE A 167 3.27 -25.35 10.72
CA ILE A 167 4.29 -24.82 9.80
C ILE A 167 3.66 -24.41 8.47
N THR A 168 2.77 -25.21 7.93
CA THR A 168 2.04 -24.91 6.70
C THR A 168 1.19 -23.65 6.84
N LEU A 169 0.48 -23.51 7.97
CA LEU A 169 -0.30 -22.31 8.28
C LEU A 169 0.59 -21.07 8.37
N TYR A 170 1.76 -21.19 8.99
CA TYR A 170 2.73 -20.08 9.10
C TYR A 170 3.30 -19.67 7.75
N HIS A 171 3.56 -20.62 6.85
CA HIS A 171 4.11 -20.32 5.52
C HIS A 171 3.07 -19.85 4.50
N LYS A 172 1.77 -20.07 4.80
CA LYS A 172 0.67 -19.66 3.93
C LYS A 172 0.49 -18.13 3.86
N TYR A 173 0.87 -17.43 4.92
CA TYR A 173 0.71 -15.98 5.08
C TYR A 173 2.06 -15.28 5.35
#